data_bedd7d54375553d7598169d27c8c1b92
#
_entry.id   bedd7d54375553d7598169d27c8c1b92
#
_cell.length_a   1.000
_cell.length_b   1.000
_cell.length_c   1.000
_cell.angle_alpha   90.00
_cell.angle_beta   90.00
_cell.angle_gamma   90.00
#
_symmetry.space_group_name_H-M   'P 1'
#
loop_
_entity.id
_entity.type
_entity.pdbx_description
1 polymer ?
#
loop_
_entity_poly.entity_id
_entity_poly.type
_entity_poly.pdbx_seq_one_letter_code
_entity_poly.pdbx_strand_id
1 'polypeptide(L)'
;MKYLDLAIANSQIGTIGIERKDKEGNIVRNEYAQVNERIKVFRMLFPNGSIATNIESLKDGVVVMSCEVRNEDGNLLSKAYAYEKEDSSFINKTSFIENCCTSATGRALGYLGIGIDTSVASYEEVANAMANQEPTKEEAEAYTMTFGRNQGKTLKEVQEQDPKYIEWLLNNSKDERMLKMIELALGIKIPTPEEQYVRQEAMRTILDLSLEKDIDLEEIKEKFKVNDLKEMTTEQMLKCIDAMNKKGN
;
A
#
# COMPACT_ATOMS: atom_id res chain seq x y z
N MET A 1 -23.54 -26.15 -19.53
CA MET A 1 -22.08 -26.18 -19.80
C MET A 1 -21.57 -27.59 -19.64
N LYS A 2 -20.88 -28.15 -20.62
CA LYS A 2 -20.23 -29.45 -20.51
C LYS A 2 -18.81 -29.23 -19.91
N TYR A 3 -18.31 -30.25 -19.18
CA TYR A 3 -16.96 -30.20 -18.61
C TYR A 3 -15.87 -29.97 -19.67
N LEU A 4 -16.02 -30.57 -20.84
CA LEU A 4 -15.09 -30.41 -21.96
C LEU A 4 -15.04 -28.96 -22.47
N ASP A 5 -16.17 -28.26 -22.51
CA ASP A 5 -16.25 -26.87 -22.95
C ASP A 5 -15.45 -25.96 -21.97
N LEU A 6 -15.58 -26.22 -20.66
CA LEU A 6 -14.85 -25.50 -19.62
C LEU A 6 -13.34 -25.78 -19.71
N ALA A 7 -12.93 -27.02 -19.93
CA ALA A 7 -11.51 -27.38 -20.05
C ALA A 7 -10.87 -26.71 -21.28
N ILE A 8 -11.55 -26.72 -22.42
CA ILE A 8 -11.09 -26.02 -23.64
C ILE A 8 -10.98 -24.50 -23.39
N ALA A 9 -11.99 -23.92 -22.75
CA ALA A 9 -11.99 -22.49 -22.47
C ALA A 9 -10.90 -22.10 -21.45
N ASN A 10 -10.67 -22.92 -20.42
CA ASN A 10 -9.60 -22.70 -19.44
C ASN A 10 -8.19 -22.80 -20.09
N SER A 11 -8.01 -23.65 -21.10
CA SER A 11 -6.73 -23.75 -21.82
C SER A 11 -6.33 -22.45 -22.56
N GLN A 12 -7.24 -21.52 -22.71
CA GLN A 12 -7.00 -20.19 -23.34
C GLN A 12 -6.64 -19.10 -22.32
N ILE A 13 -6.63 -19.42 -21.01
CA ILE A 13 -6.34 -18.43 -19.96
C ILE A 13 -4.86 -18.13 -19.93
N GLY A 14 -4.53 -16.84 -20.04
CA GLY A 14 -3.21 -16.33 -19.70
C GLY A 14 -3.01 -16.26 -18.19
N THR A 15 -1.84 -16.66 -17.71
CA THR A 15 -1.45 -16.58 -16.29
C THR A 15 -0.27 -15.63 -16.08
N ILE A 16 -0.16 -15.11 -14.86
CA ILE A 16 1.00 -14.32 -14.42
C ILE A 16 1.62 -15.03 -13.22
N GLY A 17 2.94 -15.20 -13.27
CA GLY A 17 3.71 -15.81 -12.19
C GLY A 17 4.00 -14.83 -11.07
N ILE A 18 3.76 -15.26 -9.83
CA ILE A 18 4.20 -14.57 -8.61
C ILE A 18 5.27 -15.43 -7.95
N GLU A 19 6.43 -14.84 -7.72
CA GLU A 19 7.53 -15.47 -7.00
C GLU A 19 7.42 -15.17 -5.51
N ARG A 20 7.60 -16.18 -4.68
CA ARG A 20 7.66 -16.06 -3.22
C ARG A 20 8.71 -17.01 -2.67
N LYS A 21 9.26 -16.69 -1.50
CA LYS A 21 10.08 -17.64 -0.74
C LYS A 21 9.18 -18.58 0.05
N ASP A 22 9.48 -19.87 0.00
CA ASP A 22 8.88 -20.85 0.90
C ASP A 22 9.51 -20.77 2.31
N LYS A 23 9.03 -21.62 3.23
CA LYS A 23 9.54 -21.68 4.61
C LYS A 23 11.02 -22.10 4.70
N GLU A 24 11.57 -22.66 3.64
CA GLU A 24 12.95 -23.15 3.54
C GLU A 24 13.85 -22.13 2.83
N GLY A 25 13.27 -21.01 2.35
CA GLY A 25 13.98 -19.92 1.67
C GLY A 25 14.12 -20.11 0.16
N ASN A 26 13.55 -21.16 -0.43
CA ASN A 26 13.59 -21.40 -1.87
C ASN A 26 12.60 -20.48 -2.58
N ILE A 27 12.95 -20.03 -3.79
CA ILE A 27 12.04 -19.25 -4.63
C ILE A 27 11.04 -20.20 -5.29
N VAL A 28 9.76 -20.02 -4.96
CA VAL A 28 8.63 -20.76 -5.57
C VAL A 28 7.85 -19.78 -6.43
N ARG A 29 7.65 -20.12 -7.69
CA ARG A 29 6.79 -19.37 -8.62
C ARG A 29 5.46 -20.07 -8.76
N ASN A 30 4.37 -19.34 -8.45
CA ASN A 30 3.02 -19.82 -8.70
C ASN A 30 2.35 -18.97 -9.79
N GLU A 31 1.64 -19.62 -10.68
CA GLU A 31 0.91 -18.98 -11.76
C GLU A 31 -0.52 -18.66 -11.31
N TYR A 32 -1.03 -17.48 -11.66
CA TYR A 32 -2.38 -17.03 -11.30
C TYR A 32 -3.10 -16.44 -12.50
N ALA A 33 -4.36 -16.83 -12.68
CA ALA A 33 -5.24 -16.24 -13.67
C ALA A 33 -5.69 -14.85 -13.23
N GLN A 34 -5.56 -13.85 -14.11
CA GLN A 34 -6.12 -12.53 -13.90
C GLN A 34 -7.65 -12.54 -14.04
N VAL A 35 -8.33 -11.58 -13.39
CA VAL A 35 -9.81 -11.50 -13.44
C VAL A 35 -10.31 -11.19 -14.85
N ASN A 36 -9.60 -10.36 -15.62
CA ASN A 36 -9.96 -10.09 -17.01
C ASN A 36 -9.93 -11.36 -17.89
N GLU A 37 -8.96 -12.25 -17.67
CA GLU A 37 -8.89 -13.53 -18.38
C GLU A 37 -10.06 -14.44 -18.00
N ARG A 38 -10.41 -14.50 -16.71
CA ARG A 38 -11.61 -15.22 -16.23
C ARG A 38 -12.89 -14.67 -16.86
N ILE A 39 -13.02 -13.34 -17.00
CA ILE A 39 -14.16 -12.68 -17.66
C ILE A 39 -14.23 -13.07 -19.14
N LYS A 40 -13.10 -13.08 -19.86
CA LYS A 40 -13.05 -13.51 -21.28
C LYS A 40 -13.57 -14.93 -21.42
N VAL A 41 -13.09 -15.87 -20.60
CA VAL A 41 -13.56 -17.26 -20.62
C VAL A 41 -15.03 -17.36 -20.31
N PHE A 42 -15.53 -16.63 -19.32
CA PHE A 42 -16.96 -16.59 -19.04
C PHE A 42 -17.77 -16.13 -20.27
N ARG A 43 -17.32 -15.08 -20.99
CA ARG A 43 -17.98 -14.60 -22.20
C ARG A 43 -17.91 -15.60 -23.37
N MET A 44 -16.89 -16.44 -23.44
CA MET A 44 -16.83 -17.53 -24.41
C MET A 44 -17.86 -18.62 -24.12
N LEU A 45 -18.07 -18.95 -22.85
CA LEU A 45 -19.00 -20.00 -22.39
C LEU A 45 -20.45 -19.52 -22.31
N PHE A 46 -20.67 -18.26 -21.95
CA PHE A 46 -21.97 -17.63 -21.73
C PHE A 46 -21.97 -16.21 -22.36
N PRO A 47 -22.08 -16.10 -23.69
CA PRO A 47 -22.00 -14.79 -24.37
C PRO A 47 -23.00 -13.75 -23.85
N ASN A 48 -24.22 -14.19 -23.54
CA ASN A 48 -25.32 -13.36 -23.05
C ASN A 48 -25.56 -13.49 -21.53
N GLY A 49 -24.69 -14.23 -20.83
CA GLY A 49 -24.75 -14.33 -19.38
C GLY A 49 -24.42 -13.01 -18.70
N SER A 50 -24.70 -12.90 -17.40
CA SER A 50 -24.46 -11.70 -16.63
C SER A 50 -23.47 -11.91 -15.48
N ILE A 51 -22.70 -10.87 -15.20
CA ILE A 51 -21.86 -10.72 -14.02
C ILE A 51 -22.36 -9.44 -13.35
N ALA A 52 -22.88 -9.54 -12.12
CA ALA A 52 -23.45 -8.43 -11.38
C ALA A 52 -22.81 -8.34 -10.00
N THR A 53 -22.27 -7.17 -9.66
CA THR A 53 -21.70 -6.87 -8.35
C THR A 53 -22.63 -5.97 -7.57
N ASN A 54 -22.74 -6.19 -6.25
CA ASN A 54 -23.54 -5.40 -5.34
C ASN A 54 -22.74 -5.05 -4.09
N ILE A 55 -22.90 -3.84 -3.60
CA ILE A 55 -22.39 -3.43 -2.29
C ILE A 55 -23.36 -3.98 -1.23
N GLU A 56 -22.89 -4.92 -0.42
CA GLU A 56 -23.66 -5.50 0.68
C GLU A 56 -23.56 -4.63 1.94
N SER A 57 -22.40 -4.01 2.15
CA SER A 57 -22.13 -3.11 3.26
C SER A 57 -21.00 -2.14 2.92
N LEU A 58 -21.15 -0.89 3.34
CA LEU A 58 -20.09 0.12 3.32
C LEU A 58 -20.17 0.90 4.64
N LYS A 59 -19.24 0.60 5.55
CA LYS A 59 -19.24 1.17 6.89
C LYS A 59 -17.83 1.24 7.45
N ASP A 60 -17.50 2.35 8.12
CA ASP A 60 -16.24 2.56 8.84
C ASP A 60 -15.00 2.29 7.95
N GLY A 61 -15.05 2.73 6.67
CA GLY A 61 -13.97 2.52 5.71
C GLY A 61 -13.82 1.06 5.25
N VAL A 62 -14.81 0.18 5.53
CA VAL A 62 -14.83 -1.20 5.06
C VAL A 62 -15.98 -1.38 4.08
N VAL A 63 -15.67 -1.89 2.88
CA VAL A 63 -16.66 -2.31 1.88
C VAL A 63 -16.73 -3.83 1.85
N VAL A 64 -17.95 -4.37 1.82
CA VAL A 64 -18.24 -5.78 1.52
C VAL A 64 -19.05 -5.81 0.24
N MET A 65 -18.61 -6.57 -0.75
CA MET A 65 -19.30 -6.73 -2.02
C MET A 65 -19.59 -8.19 -2.30
N SER A 66 -20.72 -8.44 -2.98
CA SER A 66 -21.00 -9.72 -3.61
C SER A 66 -20.90 -9.61 -5.12
N CYS A 67 -20.64 -10.76 -5.76
CA CYS A 67 -20.73 -10.90 -7.21
C CYS A 67 -21.59 -12.14 -7.51
N GLU A 68 -22.62 -11.96 -8.34
CA GLU A 68 -23.46 -13.03 -8.88
C GLU A 68 -23.16 -13.23 -10.36
N VAL A 69 -22.98 -14.50 -10.75
CA VAL A 69 -22.75 -14.91 -12.12
C VAL A 69 -23.97 -15.76 -12.57
N ARG A 70 -24.59 -15.38 -13.67
CA ARG A 70 -25.80 -16.01 -14.20
C ARG A 70 -25.63 -16.41 -15.66
N ASN A 71 -26.30 -17.49 -16.09
CA ASN A 71 -26.38 -17.85 -17.51
C ASN A 71 -27.36 -16.95 -18.26
N GLU A 72 -27.57 -17.26 -19.56
CA GLU A 72 -28.46 -16.54 -20.47
C GLU A 72 -29.94 -16.58 -20.02
N ASP A 73 -30.34 -17.64 -19.32
CA ASP A 73 -31.71 -17.84 -18.81
C ASP A 73 -31.91 -17.11 -17.46
N GLY A 74 -30.89 -16.42 -16.94
CA GLY A 74 -30.93 -15.78 -15.65
C GLY A 74 -30.70 -16.68 -14.44
N ASN A 75 -30.40 -17.97 -14.65
CA ASN A 75 -30.11 -18.90 -13.56
C ASN A 75 -28.78 -18.57 -12.90
N LEU A 76 -28.78 -18.55 -11.57
CA LEU A 76 -27.55 -18.31 -10.78
C LEU A 76 -26.58 -19.49 -10.95
N LEU A 77 -25.40 -19.23 -11.42
CA LEU A 77 -24.32 -20.20 -11.61
C LEU A 77 -23.36 -20.21 -10.43
N SER A 78 -23.01 -19.03 -9.93
CA SER A 78 -22.16 -18.88 -8.74
C SER A 78 -22.39 -17.54 -8.06
N LYS A 79 -22.03 -17.45 -6.77
CA LYS A 79 -22.00 -16.22 -5.98
C LYS A 79 -20.78 -16.25 -5.06
N ALA A 80 -20.10 -15.11 -4.95
CA ALA A 80 -18.99 -14.95 -4.04
C ALA A 80 -19.03 -13.59 -3.36
N TYR A 81 -18.23 -13.46 -2.30
CA TYR A 81 -18.06 -12.22 -1.52
C TYR A 81 -16.60 -11.86 -1.43
N ALA A 82 -16.34 -10.57 -1.36
CA ALA A 82 -15.05 -10.01 -1.00
C ALA A 82 -15.26 -8.84 -0.04
N TYR A 83 -14.22 -8.46 0.68
CA TYR A 83 -14.17 -7.22 1.44
C TYR A 83 -12.82 -6.54 1.23
N GLU A 84 -12.83 -5.22 1.30
CA GLU A 84 -11.63 -4.39 1.30
C GLU A 84 -11.79 -3.29 2.34
N LYS A 85 -10.65 -2.84 2.88
CA LYS A 85 -10.60 -1.73 3.81
C LYS A 85 -9.87 -0.57 3.16
N GLU A 86 -10.48 0.62 3.25
CA GLU A 86 -9.86 1.89 2.88
C GLU A 86 -8.51 2.04 3.60
N ASP A 87 -7.52 2.61 2.95
CA ASP A 87 -6.16 2.81 3.46
C ASP A 87 -5.36 1.54 3.81
N SER A 88 -5.89 0.33 3.62
CA SER A 88 -5.16 -0.91 3.90
C SER A 88 -4.01 -1.20 2.92
N SER A 89 -3.98 -0.54 1.77
CA SER A 89 -2.91 -0.61 0.77
C SER A 89 -2.85 0.67 -0.05
N PHE A 90 -1.77 0.86 -0.82
CA PHE A 90 -1.65 2.01 -1.73
C PHE A 90 -2.83 2.09 -2.72
N ILE A 91 -3.28 0.95 -3.26
CA ILE A 91 -4.44 0.88 -4.17
C ILE A 91 -5.72 1.23 -3.41
N ASN A 92 -5.88 0.74 -2.19
CA ASN A 92 -7.09 0.94 -1.40
C ASN A 92 -7.26 2.37 -0.86
N LYS A 93 -6.21 3.20 -0.89
CA LYS A 93 -6.34 4.65 -0.58
C LYS A 93 -7.27 5.40 -1.53
N THR A 94 -7.37 4.95 -2.78
CA THR A 94 -8.15 5.66 -3.81
C THR A 94 -9.18 4.78 -4.50
N SER A 95 -9.07 3.46 -4.41
CA SER A 95 -9.82 2.52 -5.26
C SER A 95 -10.25 1.24 -4.52
N PHE A 96 -10.52 1.33 -3.19
CA PHE A 96 -10.87 0.13 -2.41
C PHE A 96 -12.20 -0.50 -2.82
N ILE A 97 -13.15 0.29 -3.34
CA ILE A 97 -14.43 -0.20 -3.85
C ILE A 97 -14.23 -0.97 -5.14
N GLU A 98 -13.49 -0.41 -6.09
CA GLU A 98 -13.18 -1.03 -7.38
C GLU A 98 -12.35 -2.31 -7.18
N ASN A 99 -11.40 -2.27 -6.25
CA ASN A 99 -10.58 -3.42 -5.90
C ASN A 99 -11.44 -4.55 -5.30
N CYS A 100 -12.35 -4.23 -4.38
CA CYS A 100 -13.31 -5.17 -3.81
C CYS A 100 -14.23 -5.79 -4.90
N CYS A 101 -14.70 -4.96 -5.84
CA CYS A 101 -15.50 -5.40 -6.98
C CYS A 101 -14.74 -6.44 -7.82
N THR A 102 -13.46 -6.17 -8.12
CA THR A 102 -12.60 -7.07 -8.88
C THR A 102 -12.39 -8.39 -8.13
N SER A 103 -12.09 -8.34 -6.83
CA SER A 103 -11.90 -9.50 -5.97
C SER A 103 -13.17 -10.38 -5.91
N ALA A 104 -14.36 -9.78 -5.71
CA ALA A 104 -15.62 -10.52 -5.69
C ALA A 104 -15.91 -11.22 -7.04
N THR A 105 -15.64 -10.52 -8.15
CA THR A 105 -15.79 -11.05 -9.51
C THR A 105 -14.85 -12.22 -9.77
N GLY A 106 -13.57 -12.06 -9.43
CA GLY A 106 -12.57 -13.12 -9.58
C GLY A 106 -12.94 -14.40 -8.85
N ARG A 107 -13.41 -14.29 -7.60
CA ARG A 107 -13.88 -15.43 -6.79
C ARG A 107 -15.14 -16.10 -7.37
N ALA A 108 -16.12 -15.31 -7.78
CA ALA A 108 -17.34 -15.85 -8.36
C ALA A 108 -17.07 -16.67 -9.62
N LEU A 109 -16.19 -16.18 -10.51
CA LEU A 109 -15.76 -16.88 -11.70
C LEU A 109 -14.89 -18.10 -11.37
N GLY A 110 -14.04 -18.01 -10.34
CA GLY A 110 -13.28 -19.15 -9.81
C GLY A 110 -14.19 -20.27 -9.30
N TYR A 111 -15.23 -19.94 -8.52
CA TYR A 111 -16.20 -20.95 -8.05
C TYR A 111 -16.98 -21.61 -9.19
N LEU A 112 -17.13 -20.94 -10.33
CA LEU A 112 -17.69 -21.53 -11.54
C LEU A 112 -16.73 -22.51 -12.23
N GLY A 113 -15.47 -22.57 -11.81
CA GLY A 113 -14.44 -23.44 -12.37
C GLY A 113 -13.54 -22.76 -13.40
N ILE A 114 -13.63 -21.43 -13.55
CA ILE A 114 -12.84 -20.70 -14.53
C ILE A 114 -11.49 -20.28 -13.92
N GLY A 115 -10.39 -20.75 -14.52
CA GLY A 115 -9.03 -20.40 -14.14
C GLY A 115 -8.63 -20.91 -12.75
N ILE A 116 -9.10 -22.10 -12.35
CA ILE A 116 -8.79 -22.69 -11.04
C ILE A 116 -7.68 -23.73 -11.06
N ASP A 117 -7.09 -24.02 -12.22
CA ASP A 117 -6.06 -25.06 -12.35
C ASP A 117 -4.84 -24.82 -11.44
N THR A 118 -4.63 -23.56 -11.06
CA THR A 118 -3.56 -23.14 -10.16
C THR A 118 -4.06 -22.66 -8.79
N SER A 119 -5.17 -21.91 -8.75
CA SER A 119 -5.73 -21.33 -7.53
C SER A 119 -7.15 -20.78 -7.75
N VAL A 120 -8.01 -20.85 -6.73
CA VAL A 120 -9.29 -20.11 -6.70
C VAL A 120 -9.03 -18.61 -6.58
N ALA A 121 -8.02 -18.21 -5.82
CA ALA A 121 -7.60 -16.80 -5.76
C ALA A 121 -7.07 -16.33 -7.11
N SER A 122 -7.44 -15.11 -7.51
CA SER A 122 -6.90 -14.48 -8.70
C SER A 122 -5.51 -13.88 -8.45
N TYR A 123 -4.82 -13.49 -9.53
CA TYR A 123 -3.56 -12.75 -9.42
C TYR A 123 -3.72 -11.50 -8.55
N GLU A 124 -4.78 -10.74 -8.78
CA GLU A 124 -5.06 -9.47 -8.08
C GLU A 124 -5.27 -9.70 -6.58
N GLU A 125 -6.01 -10.76 -6.21
CA GLU A 125 -6.22 -11.10 -4.79
C GLU A 125 -4.92 -11.47 -4.08
N VAL A 126 -4.06 -12.25 -4.73
CA VAL A 126 -2.76 -12.67 -4.16
C VAL A 126 -1.81 -11.47 -4.08
N ALA A 127 -1.75 -10.66 -5.14
CA ALA A 127 -0.92 -9.45 -5.16
C ALA A 127 -1.34 -8.46 -4.06
N ASN A 128 -2.66 -8.25 -3.87
CA ASN A 128 -3.19 -7.42 -2.78
C ASN A 128 -2.88 -8.00 -1.40
N ALA A 129 -3.07 -9.31 -1.23
CA ALA A 129 -2.75 -9.97 0.05
C ALA A 129 -1.27 -9.83 0.40
N MET A 130 -0.37 -9.94 -0.58
CA MET A 130 1.06 -9.72 -0.40
C MET A 130 1.39 -8.25 -0.09
N ALA A 131 0.75 -7.31 -0.78
CA ALA A 131 0.94 -5.88 -0.53
C ALA A 131 0.45 -5.45 0.87
N ASN A 132 -0.57 -6.14 1.40
CA ASN A 132 -1.14 -5.89 2.71
C ASN A 132 -0.41 -6.62 3.86
N GLN A 133 0.53 -7.52 3.56
CA GLN A 133 1.35 -8.13 4.60
C GLN A 133 2.32 -7.11 5.18
N GLU A 134 2.41 -7.04 6.50
CA GLU A 134 3.47 -6.26 7.13
C GLU A 134 4.84 -6.82 6.72
N PRO A 135 5.80 -5.97 6.37
CA PRO A 135 7.13 -6.43 6.00
C PRO A 135 7.79 -7.13 7.20
N THR A 136 8.50 -8.22 6.95
CA THR A 136 9.33 -8.84 7.97
C THR A 136 10.65 -8.08 8.12
N LYS A 137 11.35 -8.33 9.23
CA LYS A 137 12.67 -7.73 9.46
C LYS A 137 13.68 -8.16 8.39
N GLU A 138 13.63 -9.42 7.98
CA GLU A 138 14.48 -9.99 6.94
C GLU A 138 14.22 -9.33 5.58
N GLU A 139 12.96 -9.10 5.24
CA GLU A 139 12.59 -8.36 4.02
C GLU A 139 13.07 -6.91 4.06
N ALA A 140 12.92 -6.25 5.20
CA ALA A 140 13.36 -4.88 5.39
C ALA A 140 14.89 -4.73 5.30
N GLU A 141 15.65 -5.67 5.87
CA GLU A 141 17.11 -5.67 5.78
C GLU A 141 17.65 -5.97 4.37
N ALA A 142 16.93 -6.80 3.60
CA ALA A 142 17.27 -7.15 2.22
C ALA A 142 16.73 -6.14 1.19
N TYR A 143 15.85 -5.23 1.60
CA TYR A 143 15.23 -4.27 0.69
C TYR A 143 16.27 -3.33 0.08
N THR A 144 16.23 -3.18 -1.24
CA THR A 144 17.02 -2.20 -1.99
C THR A 144 16.11 -1.11 -2.54
N MET A 145 16.57 0.12 -2.45
CA MET A 145 15.83 1.27 -2.99
C MET A 145 15.54 1.10 -4.48
N THR A 146 14.28 1.21 -4.87
CA THR A 146 13.83 1.07 -6.27
C THR A 146 13.72 2.39 -7.00
N PHE A 147 13.87 3.53 -6.30
CA PHE A 147 13.70 4.88 -6.84
C PHE A 147 14.67 5.88 -6.21
N GLY A 148 14.70 7.07 -6.82
CA GLY A 148 15.48 8.21 -6.32
C GLY A 148 17.00 8.07 -6.51
N ARG A 149 17.74 9.01 -5.91
CA ARG A 149 19.21 9.09 -6.05
C ARG A 149 19.97 7.94 -5.37
N ASN A 150 19.30 7.20 -4.50
CA ASN A 150 19.86 6.05 -3.79
C ASN A 150 19.36 4.71 -4.33
N GLN A 151 18.86 4.67 -5.59
CA GLN A 151 18.41 3.43 -6.23
C GLN A 151 19.51 2.37 -6.24
N GLY A 152 19.14 1.11 -5.94
CA GLY A 152 20.03 -0.05 -5.89
C GLY A 152 20.79 -0.22 -4.57
N LYS A 153 20.70 0.71 -3.62
CA LYS A 153 21.32 0.61 -2.29
C LYS A 153 20.33 0.05 -1.28
N THR A 154 20.81 -0.70 -0.30
CA THR A 154 20.01 -1.14 0.85
C THR A 154 19.70 0.05 1.78
N LEU A 155 18.66 -0.08 2.63
CA LEU A 155 18.34 0.96 3.62
C LEU A 155 19.52 1.25 4.58
N LYS A 156 20.29 0.23 4.94
CA LYS A 156 21.50 0.38 5.78
C LYS A 156 22.58 1.20 5.07
N GLU A 157 22.86 0.89 3.80
CA GLU A 157 23.82 1.66 2.99
C GLU A 157 23.38 3.12 2.79
N VAL A 158 22.07 3.34 2.61
CA VAL A 158 21.53 4.71 2.52
C VAL A 158 21.69 5.43 3.85
N GLN A 159 21.43 4.79 4.99
CA GLN A 159 21.62 5.39 6.31
C GLN A 159 23.09 5.78 6.57
N GLU A 160 24.03 4.96 6.10
CA GLU A 160 25.47 5.24 6.27
C GLU A 160 25.99 6.35 5.34
N GLN A 161 25.53 6.37 4.08
CA GLN A 161 26.07 7.26 3.03
C GLN A 161 25.27 8.56 2.89
N ASP A 162 23.97 8.55 3.19
CA ASP A 162 23.04 9.67 3.02
C ASP A 162 21.92 9.64 4.08
N PRO A 163 22.26 9.79 5.37
CA PRO A 163 21.29 9.73 6.47
C PRO A 163 20.17 10.77 6.33
N LYS A 164 20.45 11.92 5.71
CA LYS A 164 19.44 12.96 5.44
C LYS A 164 18.34 12.48 4.50
N TYR A 165 18.63 11.53 3.62
CA TYR A 165 17.61 10.95 2.74
C TYR A 165 16.65 10.03 3.51
N ILE A 166 17.13 9.27 4.48
CA ILE A 166 16.27 8.48 5.38
C ILE A 166 15.38 9.42 6.20
N GLU A 167 15.94 10.48 6.77
CA GLU A 167 15.16 11.48 7.51
C GLU A 167 14.08 12.14 6.61
N TRP A 168 14.43 12.45 5.37
CA TRP A 168 13.49 12.98 4.41
C TRP A 168 12.36 11.96 4.10
N LEU A 169 12.68 10.69 3.91
CA LEU A 169 11.67 9.63 3.71
C LEU A 169 10.72 9.54 4.90
N LEU A 170 11.23 9.53 6.13
CA LEU A 170 10.42 9.47 7.35
C LEU A 170 9.44 10.64 7.47
N ASN A 171 9.82 11.84 7.00
CA ASN A 171 9.00 13.03 7.12
C ASN A 171 8.08 13.30 5.91
N ASN A 172 8.35 12.71 4.74
CA ASN A 172 7.66 13.05 3.50
C ASN A 172 7.03 11.86 2.77
N SER A 173 7.44 10.62 3.10
CA SER A 173 6.84 9.44 2.47
C SER A 173 5.41 9.24 2.97
N LYS A 174 4.52 8.93 2.03
CA LYS A 174 3.16 8.45 2.31
C LYS A 174 3.04 6.93 2.19
N ASP A 175 4.15 6.27 1.87
CA ASP A 175 4.22 4.81 1.75
C ASP A 175 4.48 4.20 3.13
N GLU A 176 3.40 3.73 3.77
CA GLU A 176 3.46 3.12 5.11
C GLU A 176 4.34 1.86 5.13
N ARG A 177 4.34 1.08 4.03
CA ARG A 177 5.19 -0.10 3.93
C ARG A 177 6.68 0.30 3.91
N MET A 178 7.04 1.33 3.17
CA MET A 178 8.40 1.88 3.16
C MET A 178 8.81 2.38 4.55
N LEU A 179 7.94 3.14 5.23
CA LEU A 179 8.20 3.63 6.58
C LEU A 179 8.42 2.46 7.54
N LYS A 180 7.57 1.42 7.46
CA LYS A 180 7.72 0.22 8.28
C LYS A 180 9.01 -0.56 7.99
N MET A 181 9.44 -0.62 6.72
CA MET A 181 10.73 -1.21 6.37
C MET A 181 11.91 -0.42 6.96
N ILE A 182 11.85 0.92 6.95
CA ILE A 182 12.87 1.76 7.59
C ILE A 182 12.92 1.49 9.10
N GLU A 183 11.77 1.42 9.77
CA GLU A 183 11.69 1.08 11.19
C GLU A 183 12.34 -0.27 11.49
N LEU A 184 11.98 -1.31 10.73
CA LEU A 184 12.46 -2.67 10.94
C LEU A 184 13.94 -2.86 10.60
N ALA A 185 14.41 -2.24 9.50
CA ALA A 185 15.78 -2.39 9.05
C ALA A 185 16.79 -1.59 9.88
N LEU A 186 16.39 -0.39 10.32
CA LEU A 186 17.28 0.58 10.98
C LEU A 186 17.00 0.74 12.47
N GLY A 187 15.88 0.23 12.99
CA GLY A 187 15.44 0.44 14.37
C GLY A 187 15.03 1.89 14.68
N ILE A 188 14.71 2.67 13.64
CA ILE A 188 14.31 4.08 13.77
C ILE A 188 12.81 4.14 13.96
N LYS A 189 12.35 4.71 15.10
CA LYS A 189 10.91 4.88 15.36
C LYS A 189 10.28 5.83 14.34
N ILE A 190 9.20 5.39 13.71
CA ILE A 190 8.38 6.22 12.82
C ILE A 190 7.62 7.24 13.69
N PRO A 191 7.69 8.55 13.38
CA PRO A 191 6.90 9.54 14.07
C PRO A 191 5.40 9.28 13.88
N THR A 192 4.63 9.29 14.96
CA THR A 192 3.16 9.17 14.88
C THR A 192 2.56 10.37 14.16
N PRO A 193 1.34 10.27 13.61
CA PRO A 193 0.64 11.42 13.02
C PRO A 193 0.55 12.61 13.98
N GLU A 194 0.38 12.36 15.27
CA GLU A 194 0.35 13.39 16.31
C GLU A 194 1.72 14.04 16.50
N GLU A 195 2.79 13.24 16.54
CA GLU A 195 4.17 13.76 16.62
C GLU A 195 4.52 14.58 15.37
N GLN A 196 4.08 14.15 14.19
CA GLN A 196 4.25 14.90 12.93
C GLN A 196 3.46 16.21 12.94
N TYR A 197 2.23 16.20 13.42
CA TYR A 197 1.39 17.39 13.56
C TYR A 197 2.05 18.40 14.53
N VAL A 198 2.46 17.95 15.71
CA VAL A 198 3.16 18.80 16.69
C VAL A 198 4.42 19.42 16.09
N ARG A 199 5.17 18.66 15.31
CA ARG A 199 6.39 19.17 14.63
C ARG A 199 6.05 20.23 13.57
N GLN A 200 4.98 20.00 12.78
CA GLN A 200 4.54 20.96 11.76
C GLN A 200 4.04 22.28 12.39
N GLU A 201 3.25 22.19 13.44
CA GLU A 201 2.76 23.36 14.17
C GLU A 201 3.92 24.11 14.86
N ALA A 202 4.88 23.41 15.44
CA ALA A 202 6.05 24.03 16.02
C ALA A 202 6.89 24.78 14.97
N MET A 203 7.08 24.20 13.80
CA MET A 203 7.78 24.87 12.68
C MET A 203 7.04 26.13 12.24
N ARG A 204 5.72 26.05 12.07
CA ARG A 204 4.88 27.18 11.71
C ARG A 204 4.96 28.29 12.75
N THR A 205 4.86 27.94 14.03
CA THR A 205 4.97 28.90 15.14
C THR A 205 6.33 29.61 15.16
N ILE A 206 7.44 28.93 14.88
CA ILE A 206 8.75 29.55 14.77
C ILE A 206 8.78 30.59 13.65
N LEU A 207 8.23 30.24 12.48
CA LEU A 207 8.19 31.17 11.35
C LEU A 207 7.30 32.39 11.64
N ASP A 208 6.13 32.20 12.24
CA ASP A 208 5.22 33.30 12.60
C ASP A 208 5.86 34.22 13.66
N LEU A 209 6.47 33.66 14.72
CA LEU A 209 7.16 34.42 15.73
C LEU A 209 8.43 35.16 15.20
N SER A 210 9.13 34.57 14.23
CA SER A 210 10.28 35.24 13.61
C SER A 210 9.86 36.49 12.86
N LEU A 211 8.73 36.45 12.16
CA LEU A 211 8.15 37.61 11.47
C LEU A 211 7.61 38.65 12.44
N GLU A 212 6.86 38.22 13.48
CA GLU A 212 6.25 39.10 14.47
C GLU A 212 7.30 39.89 15.28
N LYS A 213 8.41 39.23 15.64
CA LYS A 213 9.42 39.78 16.53
C LYS A 213 10.69 40.23 15.80
N ASP A 214 10.68 40.26 14.47
CA ASP A 214 11.84 40.63 13.62
C ASP A 214 13.12 39.86 14.00
N ILE A 215 12.98 38.55 14.21
CA ILE A 215 14.09 37.64 14.54
C ILE A 215 14.66 37.02 13.28
N ASP A 216 15.94 37.16 13.03
CA ASP A 216 16.61 36.55 11.89
C ASP A 216 16.64 35.01 12.05
N LEU A 217 16.16 34.28 11.03
CA LEU A 217 16.17 32.82 11.01
C LEU A 217 17.60 32.25 11.01
N GLU A 218 18.59 33.01 10.52
CA GLU A 218 20.01 32.61 10.59
C GLU A 218 20.50 32.56 12.03
N GLU A 219 20.09 33.51 12.91
CA GLU A 219 20.42 33.44 14.33
C GLU A 219 19.88 32.19 15.00
N ILE A 220 18.68 31.74 14.59
CA ILE A 220 18.07 30.51 15.11
C ILE A 220 18.90 29.31 14.65
N LYS A 221 19.26 29.26 13.37
CA LYS A 221 20.05 28.16 12.80
C LYS A 221 21.42 28.04 13.48
N GLU A 222 22.12 29.15 13.66
CA GLU A 222 23.40 29.19 14.34
C GLU A 222 23.29 28.69 15.78
N LYS A 223 22.28 29.19 16.52
CA LYS A 223 22.06 28.84 17.92
C LYS A 223 21.78 27.32 18.11
N PHE A 224 21.03 26.71 17.21
CA PHE A 224 20.71 25.29 17.27
C PHE A 224 21.66 24.41 16.46
N LYS A 225 22.67 25.00 15.81
CA LYS A 225 23.71 24.33 15.00
C LYS A 225 23.10 23.48 13.87
N VAL A 226 22.13 24.03 13.16
CA VAL A 226 21.47 23.39 12.02
C VAL A 226 21.66 24.27 10.76
N ASN A 227 21.74 23.64 9.59
CA ASN A 227 21.81 24.37 8.33
C ASN A 227 20.43 24.77 7.80
N ASP A 228 19.40 24.01 8.18
CA ASP A 228 17.99 24.26 7.86
C ASP A 228 17.16 24.05 9.12
N LEU A 229 16.12 24.88 9.33
CA LEU A 229 15.19 24.73 10.46
C LEU A 229 14.51 23.35 10.47
N LYS A 230 14.36 22.73 9.30
CA LYS A 230 13.84 21.38 9.17
C LYS A 230 14.73 20.29 9.79
N GLU A 231 16.01 20.58 10.05
CA GLU A 231 16.94 19.69 10.74
C GLU A 231 16.75 19.71 12.27
N MET A 232 16.01 20.68 12.81
CA MET A 232 15.72 20.75 14.25
C MET A 232 14.82 19.58 14.67
N THR A 233 15.13 18.99 15.83
CA THR A 233 14.19 18.04 16.49
C THR A 233 12.97 18.79 17.02
N THR A 234 11.86 18.10 17.23
CA THR A 234 10.64 18.69 17.81
C THR A 234 10.94 19.34 19.18
N GLU A 235 11.80 18.73 19.99
CA GLU A 235 12.23 19.29 21.28
C GLU A 235 13.01 20.60 21.12
N GLN A 236 13.91 20.67 20.12
CA GLN A 236 14.63 21.90 19.78
C GLN A 236 13.69 23.00 19.30
N MET A 237 12.68 22.65 18.49
CA MET A 237 11.66 23.60 18.03
C MET A 237 10.85 24.18 19.19
N LEU A 238 10.39 23.35 20.12
CA LEU A 238 9.67 23.80 21.31
C LEU A 238 10.52 24.69 22.21
N LYS A 239 11.81 24.33 22.43
CA LYS A 239 12.75 25.19 23.15
C LYS A 239 13.00 26.51 22.45
N CYS A 240 13.03 26.54 21.13
CA CYS A 240 13.13 27.73 20.33
C CYS A 240 11.93 28.67 20.56
N ILE A 241 10.73 28.15 20.46
CA ILE A 241 9.48 28.87 20.69
C ILE A 241 9.45 29.49 22.10
N ASP A 242 9.82 28.72 23.12
CA ASP A 242 9.89 29.22 24.50
C ASP A 242 10.91 30.36 24.66
N ALA A 243 12.08 30.26 23.98
CA ALA A 243 13.08 31.28 23.99
C ALA A 243 12.64 32.55 23.27
N MET A 244 11.96 32.43 22.14
CA MET A 244 11.41 33.55 21.36
C MET A 244 10.30 34.28 22.15
N ASN A 245 9.45 33.54 22.87
CA ASN A 245 8.41 34.13 23.70
C ASN A 245 8.97 34.90 24.91
N LYS A 246 10.12 34.50 25.43
CA LYS A 246 10.78 35.18 26.55
C LYS A 246 11.58 36.44 26.12
N LYS A 247 11.98 36.56 24.85
CA LYS A 247 12.66 37.77 24.31
C LYS A 247 11.72 38.97 24.10
N GLY A 248 10.41 38.83 24.32
CA GLY A 248 9.40 39.88 24.10
C GLY A 248 8.75 40.43 25.39
N ASN A 249 9.25 40.07 26.56
CA ASN A 249 8.98 40.68 27.86
C ASN A 249 10.29 41.35 28.36
#